data_b1e95b28819163b38e638b341ca8ac06
#
_entry.id   b1e95b28819163b38e638b341ca8ac06
#
_cell.length_a   1.000
_cell.length_b   1.000
_cell.length_c   1.000
_cell.angle_alpha   90.00
_cell.angle_beta   90.00
_cell.angle_gamma   90.00
#
_symmetry.space_group_name_H-M   'P 1'
#
loop_
_entity.id
_entity.type
_entity.pdbx_description
1 polymer ?
#
loop_
_entity_poly.entity_id
_entity_poly.type
_entity_poly.pdbx_seq_one_letter_code
_entity_poly.pdbx_strand_id
1 'polypeptide(L)'
;YIVVADVARGDGSDFSACQVFEVEDMEQCAEYKGQLSTTDYGNFLIEVATKYNDALLVVENNNIGWATIQTIIDRGYKNLFYQSKDLQVVDTEHNITNKYRAQDRNMVPGFSTTAKTRPLAIAKMEEYTREKLVKLHSNRLIDELFVFIYKTGVTQSKAEAMQGYNDDLVMSYSIALWVRDTALRLQKDKNDQQWATMNSMLKSNGNKSEHAAGFGVG
;
A
#
# COMPACT_ATOMS: atom_id res chain seq x y z
N TYR A 1 8.04 -2.98 2.30
CA TYR A 1 7.67 -2.20 1.11
C TYR A 1 6.15 -2.02 1.01
N ILE A 2 5.74 -0.96 0.32
CA ILE A 2 4.36 -0.72 -0.12
C ILE A 2 4.36 -0.72 -1.65
N VAL A 3 3.42 -1.43 -2.26
CA VAL A 3 3.08 -1.30 -3.69
C VAL A 3 1.72 -0.65 -3.78
N VAL A 4 1.64 0.51 -4.42
CA VAL A 4 0.38 1.27 -4.58
C VAL A 4 0.02 1.37 -6.04
N ALA A 5 -1.22 1.08 -6.37
CA ALA A 5 -1.71 1.03 -7.74
C ALA A 5 -2.97 1.88 -7.94
N ASP A 6 -2.94 2.69 -8.98
CA ASP A 6 -4.09 3.31 -9.63
C ASP A 6 -4.44 2.50 -10.88
N VAL A 7 -5.72 2.27 -11.13
CA VAL A 7 -6.20 1.30 -12.12
C VAL A 7 -7.01 1.95 -13.23
N ALA A 8 -6.56 1.80 -14.46
CA ALA A 8 -7.30 2.15 -15.67
C ALA A 8 -7.81 0.90 -16.42
N ARG A 9 -8.69 1.10 -17.41
CA ARG A 9 -9.26 -0.01 -18.21
C ARG A 9 -8.23 -0.75 -19.06
N GLY A 10 -7.19 -0.04 -19.50
CA GLY A 10 -6.20 -0.58 -20.42
C GLY A 10 -6.64 -0.57 -21.89
N ASP A 11 -7.77 0.07 -22.22
CA ASP A 11 -8.36 0.11 -23.57
C ASP A 11 -8.56 1.54 -24.14
N GLY A 12 -8.01 2.55 -23.47
CA GLY A 12 -8.23 3.95 -23.82
C GLY A 12 -6.98 4.82 -23.70
N SER A 13 -7.20 6.10 -23.41
CA SER A 13 -6.14 7.07 -23.15
C SER A 13 -5.59 7.02 -21.72
N ASP A 14 -6.27 6.31 -20.84
CA ASP A 14 -5.91 6.23 -19.42
C ASP A 14 -4.90 5.12 -19.18
N PHE A 15 -4.00 5.34 -18.24
CA PHE A 15 -2.94 4.41 -17.90
C PHE A 15 -3.12 3.89 -16.47
N SER A 16 -2.90 2.59 -16.30
CA SER A 16 -2.67 2.04 -14.97
C SER A 16 -1.27 2.41 -14.51
N ALA A 17 -1.15 2.85 -13.26
CA ALA A 17 0.11 3.23 -12.66
C ALA A 17 0.33 2.52 -11.34
N CYS A 18 1.54 2.05 -11.06
CA CYS A 18 1.91 1.63 -9.72
C CYS A 18 3.28 2.16 -9.33
N GLN A 19 3.47 2.28 -8.02
CA GLN A 19 4.72 2.69 -7.44
C GLN A 19 5.07 1.79 -6.27
N VAL A 20 6.36 1.59 -6.05
CA VAL A 20 6.91 0.85 -4.92
C VAL A 20 7.72 1.79 -4.07
N PHE A 21 7.43 1.83 -2.79
CA PHE A 21 8.18 2.58 -1.79
C PHE A 21 8.73 1.67 -0.71
N GLU A 22 9.96 1.93 -0.32
CA GLU A 22 10.48 1.48 0.95
C GLU A 22 9.77 2.27 2.08
N VAL A 23 9.40 1.61 3.18
CA VAL A 23 8.45 2.19 4.16
C VAL A 23 9.13 3.08 5.20
N GLU A 24 10.35 2.75 5.59
CA GLU A 24 11.06 3.47 6.66
C GLU A 24 11.47 4.86 6.21
N ASP A 25 12.19 4.93 5.09
CA ASP A 25 12.74 6.17 4.54
C ASP A 25 11.87 6.81 3.45
N MET A 26 10.76 6.16 3.07
CA MET A 26 9.91 6.58 1.95
C MET A 26 10.71 6.82 0.66
N GLU A 27 11.60 5.88 0.35
CA GLU A 27 12.34 5.89 -0.90
C GLU A 27 11.56 5.19 -2.00
N GLN A 28 11.36 5.87 -3.13
CA GLN A 28 10.74 5.30 -4.32
C GLN A 28 11.69 4.28 -4.96
N CYS A 29 11.30 3.01 -4.98
CA CYS A 29 12.15 1.92 -5.48
C CYS A 29 11.82 1.53 -6.92
N ALA A 30 10.55 1.66 -7.32
CA ALA A 30 10.11 1.33 -8.67
C ALA A 30 8.84 2.09 -9.04
N GLU A 31 8.60 2.17 -10.33
CA GLU A 31 7.42 2.78 -10.94
C GLU A 31 7.03 2.01 -12.20
N TYR A 32 5.75 1.89 -12.42
CA TYR A 32 5.18 1.42 -13.68
C TYR A 32 4.04 2.37 -14.09
N LYS A 33 3.98 2.69 -15.38
CA LYS A 33 2.82 3.35 -16.01
C LYS A 33 2.63 2.73 -17.39
N GLY A 34 1.47 2.16 -17.64
CA GLY A 34 1.21 1.46 -18.90
C GLY A 34 -0.24 1.00 -19.02
N GLN A 35 -0.52 0.29 -20.11
CA GLN A 35 -1.84 -0.24 -20.43
C GLN A 35 -1.80 -1.76 -20.34
N LEU A 36 -2.46 -2.31 -19.34
CA LEU A 36 -2.70 -3.74 -19.16
C LEU A 36 -4.19 -3.95 -18.92
N SER A 37 -4.70 -5.13 -19.29
CA SER A 37 -6.04 -5.51 -18.85
C SER A 37 -6.09 -5.57 -17.33
N THR A 38 -7.28 -5.42 -16.73
CA THR A 38 -7.42 -5.47 -15.26
C THR A 38 -6.92 -6.78 -14.67
N THR A 39 -7.10 -7.90 -15.39
CA THR A 39 -6.60 -9.21 -14.98
C THR A 39 -5.08 -9.31 -15.07
N ASP A 40 -4.50 -8.88 -16.19
CA ASP A 40 -3.04 -8.90 -16.37
C ASP A 40 -2.37 -7.94 -15.39
N TYR A 41 -3.00 -6.79 -15.13
CA TYR A 41 -2.50 -5.83 -14.16
C TYR A 41 -2.54 -6.40 -12.74
N GLY A 42 -3.60 -7.12 -12.36
CA GLY A 42 -3.67 -7.83 -11.08
C GLY A 42 -2.56 -8.87 -10.91
N ASN A 43 -2.28 -9.67 -11.94
CA ASN A 43 -1.17 -10.64 -11.94
C ASN A 43 0.18 -9.94 -11.83
N PHE A 44 0.40 -8.87 -12.60
CA PHE A 44 1.61 -8.03 -12.54
C PHE A 44 1.83 -7.45 -11.13
N LEU A 45 0.80 -6.91 -10.51
CA LEU A 45 0.88 -6.34 -9.17
C LEU A 45 1.27 -7.38 -8.11
N ILE A 46 0.72 -8.61 -8.21
CA ILE A 46 1.11 -9.73 -7.33
C ILE A 46 2.59 -10.05 -7.51
N GLU A 47 3.05 -10.14 -8.76
CA GLU A 47 4.46 -10.44 -9.05
C GLU A 47 5.38 -9.38 -8.48
N VAL A 48 5.07 -8.10 -8.69
CA VAL A 48 5.83 -6.98 -8.13
C VAL A 48 5.84 -7.04 -6.60
N ALA A 49 4.67 -7.15 -5.97
CA ALA A 49 4.57 -7.16 -4.52
C ALA A 49 5.33 -8.35 -3.88
N THR A 50 5.30 -9.53 -4.53
CA THR A 50 6.06 -10.71 -4.08
C THR A 50 7.56 -10.47 -4.20
N LYS A 51 8.05 -9.89 -5.29
CA LYS A 51 9.47 -9.54 -5.48
C LYS A 51 9.97 -8.52 -4.44
N TYR A 52 9.11 -7.65 -3.98
CA TYR A 52 9.39 -6.69 -2.93
C TYR A 52 9.01 -7.22 -1.53
N ASN A 53 9.36 -8.47 -1.26
CA ASN A 53 9.25 -9.12 0.05
C ASN A 53 7.81 -9.20 0.57
N ASP A 54 6.89 -9.64 -0.28
CA ASP A 54 5.44 -9.68 0.01
C ASP A 54 4.92 -8.32 0.53
N ALA A 55 5.22 -7.27 -0.23
CA ALA A 55 4.89 -5.89 0.09
C ALA A 55 3.40 -5.72 0.41
N LEU A 56 3.06 -4.72 1.21
CA LEU A 56 1.67 -4.29 1.36
C LEU A 56 1.15 -3.80 0.02
N LEU A 57 0.18 -4.51 -0.55
CA LEU A 57 -0.41 -4.16 -1.84
C LEU A 57 -1.68 -3.33 -1.63
N VAL A 58 -1.65 -2.10 -2.10
CA VAL A 58 -2.74 -1.13 -2.02
C VAL A 58 -3.22 -0.84 -3.43
N VAL A 59 -4.47 -1.15 -3.72
CA VAL A 59 -5.06 -0.89 -5.03
C VAL A 59 -6.23 0.08 -4.85
N GLU A 60 -6.30 1.13 -5.66
CA GLU A 60 -7.47 1.99 -5.68
C GLU A 60 -8.68 1.19 -6.16
N ASN A 61 -9.75 1.17 -5.34
CA ASN A 61 -10.91 0.31 -5.58
C ASN A 61 -12.07 1.00 -6.32
N ASN A 62 -11.85 2.21 -6.83
CA ASN A 62 -12.88 2.92 -7.58
C ASN A 62 -13.16 2.23 -8.93
N ASN A 63 -14.45 2.18 -9.31
CA ASN A 63 -14.91 1.69 -10.61
C ASN A 63 -14.25 0.36 -11.04
N ILE A 64 -13.20 0.47 -11.85
CA ILE A 64 -12.51 -0.64 -12.52
C ILE A 64 -11.51 -1.34 -11.61
N GLY A 65 -11.00 -0.65 -10.60
CA GLY A 65 -10.08 -1.21 -9.60
C GLY A 65 -10.60 -2.48 -8.95
N TRP A 66 -11.93 -2.63 -8.83
CA TRP A 66 -12.55 -3.84 -8.31
C TRP A 66 -12.22 -5.10 -9.10
N ALA A 67 -12.14 -5.03 -10.43
CA ALA A 67 -11.79 -6.19 -11.26
C ALA A 67 -10.33 -6.64 -10.99
N THR A 68 -9.42 -5.69 -10.86
CA THR A 68 -8.02 -5.97 -10.50
C THR A 68 -7.92 -6.55 -9.09
N ILE A 69 -8.62 -5.98 -8.12
CA ILE A 69 -8.67 -6.48 -6.74
C ILE A 69 -9.24 -7.89 -6.67
N GLN A 70 -10.30 -8.20 -7.43
CA GLN A 70 -10.87 -9.54 -7.48
C GLN A 70 -9.85 -10.56 -7.98
N THR A 71 -9.10 -10.22 -9.03
CA THR A 71 -7.99 -11.06 -9.52
C THR A 71 -6.95 -11.33 -8.42
N ILE A 72 -6.58 -10.31 -7.66
CA ILE A 72 -5.60 -10.43 -6.56
C ILE A 72 -6.12 -11.36 -5.45
N ILE A 73 -7.41 -11.23 -5.09
CA ILE A 73 -8.07 -12.08 -4.09
C ILE A 73 -8.15 -13.52 -4.58
N ASP A 74 -8.58 -13.76 -5.81
CA ASP A 74 -8.72 -15.10 -6.42
C ASP A 74 -7.37 -15.83 -6.52
N ARG A 75 -6.29 -15.09 -6.72
CA ARG A 75 -4.91 -15.60 -6.71
C ARG A 75 -4.36 -15.81 -5.29
N GLY A 76 -5.07 -15.39 -4.26
CA GLY A 76 -4.72 -15.65 -2.86
C GLY A 76 -3.58 -14.80 -2.32
N TYR A 77 -3.33 -13.60 -2.89
CA TYR A 77 -2.35 -12.69 -2.32
C TYR A 77 -2.77 -12.23 -0.93
N LYS A 78 -1.91 -12.44 0.07
CA LYS A 78 -2.31 -12.33 1.49
C LYS A 78 -2.15 -10.93 2.07
N ASN A 79 -1.24 -10.13 1.53
CA ASN A 79 -0.89 -8.83 2.09
C ASN A 79 -1.58 -7.68 1.33
N LEU A 80 -2.86 -7.89 1.01
CA LEU A 80 -3.72 -6.87 0.40
C LEU A 80 -4.23 -5.91 1.48
N PHE A 81 -4.22 -4.61 1.19
CA PHE A 81 -4.76 -3.56 2.06
C PHE A 81 -6.29 -3.58 2.08
N TYR A 82 -6.86 -3.38 3.26
CA TYR A 82 -8.30 -3.22 3.48
C TYR A 82 -8.56 -1.92 4.22
N GLN A 83 -9.56 -1.18 3.77
CA GLN A 83 -10.00 0.07 4.35
C GLN A 83 -11.32 -0.10 5.11
N SER A 84 -11.48 0.56 6.25
CA SER A 84 -12.76 0.60 6.96
C SER A 84 -13.80 1.41 6.19
N LYS A 85 -15.06 0.94 6.17
CA LYS A 85 -16.21 1.70 5.63
C LYS A 85 -16.56 2.90 6.49
N ASP A 86 -16.36 2.79 7.79
CA ASP A 86 -16.67 3.83 8.77
C ASP A 86 -15.54 4.85 8.89
N LEU A 87 -15.26 5.56 7.80
CA LEU A 87 -14.30 6.67 7.76
C LEU A 87 -14.78 7.92 8.52
N GLN A 88 -15.48 7.74 9.64
CA GLN A 88 -15.82 8.87 10.53
C GLN A 88 -14.62 9.31 11.36
N VAL A 89 -13.66 8.45 11.55
CA VAL A 89 -12.39 8.74 12.22
C VAL A 89 -11.27 8.42 11.24
N VAL A 90 -10.42 9.38 11.00
CA VAL A 90 -9.13 9.22 10.30
C VAL A 90 -8.20 8.47 11.26
N ASP A 91 -8.63 7.29 11.67
CA ASP A 91 -7.88 6.46 12.59
C ASP A 91 -7.16 5.40 11.76
N THR A 92 -5.86 5.62 11.62
CA THR A 92 -4.96 4.64 11.02
C THR A 92 -4.99 3.29 11.74
N GLU A 93 -5.54 3.22 12.96
CA GLU A 93 -5.68 1.98 13.70
C GLU A 93 -6.72 1.01 13.11
N HIS A 94 -7.67 1.52 12.33
CA HIS A 94 -8.73 0.70 11.73
C HIS A 94 -8.44 0.25 10.29
N ASN A 95 -7.38 0.74 9.66
CA ASN A 95 -6.95 0.30 8.33
C ASN A 95 -5.93 -0.84 8.50
N ILE A 96 -6.32 -2.06 8.21
CA ILE A 96 -5.48 -3.23 8.50
C ILE A 96 -5.52 -4.25 7.38
N THR A 97 -4.33 -4.74 7.02
CA THR A 97 -4.20 -6.00 6.31
C THR A 97 -4.35 -7.12 7.33
N ASN A 98 -5.37 -7.93 7.24
CA ASN A 98 -5.34 -9.18 7.98
C ASN A 98 -6.29 -10.20 7.37
N LYS A 99 -5.80 -11.44 7.25
CA LYS A 99 -6.55 -12.62 6.82
C LYS A 99 -7.86 -12.83 7.63
N TYR A 100 -7.90 -12.33 8.87
CA TYR A 100 -9.07 -12.41 9.76
C TYR A 100 -10.08 -11.28 9.56
N ARG A 101 -9.70 -10.16 8.92
CA ARG A 101 -10.56 -9.00 8.73
C ARG A 101 -11.15 -8.89 7.33
N ALA A 102 -10.66 -9.65 6.36
CA ALA A 102 -11.35 -9.84 5.08
C ALA A 102 -12.79 -10.37 5.26
N GLN A 103 -13.10 -10.98 6.42
CA GLN A 103 -14.43 -11.43 6.81
C GLN A 103 -15.23 -10.37 7.59
N ASP A 104 -14.61 -9.26 7.97
CA ASP A 104 -15.32 -8.16 8.63
C ASP A 104 -16.13 -7.40 7.59
N ARG A 105 -17.47 -7.38 7.77
CA ARG A 105 -18.41 -6.69 6.88
C ARG A 105 -18.16 -5.18 6.77
N ASN A 106 -17.40 -4.61 7.69
CA ASN A 106 -17.06 -3.20 7.72
C ASN A 106 -15.75 -2.87 6.97
N MET A 107 -15.05 -3.87 6.44
CA MET A 107 -13.80 -3.68 5.68
C MET A 107 -14.04 -3.86 4.18
N VAL A 108 -13.36 -3.03 3.40
CA VAL A 108 -13.39 -3.05 1.93
C VAL A 108 -11.96 -3.25 1.43
N PRO A 109 -11.70 -4.21 0.52
CA PRO A 109 -10.37 -4.37 -0.04
C PRO A 109 -9.99 -3.16 -0.91
N GLY A 110 -8.72 -2.78 -0.82
CA GLY A 110 -8.17 -1.63 -1.53
C GLY A 110 -8.45 -0.29 -0.84
N PHE A 111 -8.03 0.77 -1.49
CA PHE A 111 -8.19 2.15 -1.03
C PHE A 111 -9.33 2.82 -1.79
N SER A 112 -10.29 3.40 -1.08
CA SER A 112 -11.42 4.13 -1.68
C SER A 112 -11.09 5.62 -1.76
N THR A 113 -10.88 6.12 -2.97
CA THR A 113 -10.74 7.56 -3.23
C THR A 113 -12.12 8.20 -3.28
N THR A 114 -12.44 8.95 -2.25
CA THR A 114 -13.73 9.64 -2.08
C THR A 114 -13.50 11.15 -1.93
N ALA A 115 -14.57 11.92 -1.90
CA ALA A 115 -14.53 13.35 -1.60
C ALA A 115 -13.89 13.65 -0.21
N LYS A 116 -13.86 12.67 0.71
CA LYS A 116 -13.22 12.80 2.02
C LYS A 116 -11.76 12.35 2.00
N THR A 117 -11.46 11.20 1.40
CA THR A 117 -10.11 10.59 1.46
C THR A 117 -9.12 11.21 0.49
N ARG A 118 -9.56 11.63 -0.71
CA ARG A 118 -8.69 12.28 -1.69
C ARG A 118 -7.99 13.54 -1.14
N PRO A 119 -8.70 14.53 -0.54
CA PRO A 119 -8.04 15.71 0.01
C PRO A 119 -7.04 15.37 1.14
N LEU A 120 -7.33 14.35 1.94
CA LEU A 120 -6.46 13.94 3.03
C LEU A 120 -5.18 13.28 2.51
N ALA A 121 -5.28 12.41 1.50
CA ALA A 121 -4.11 11.82 0.84
C ALA A 121 -3.23 12.90 0.18
N ILE A 122 -3.85 13.88 -0.49
CA ILE A 122 -3.14 15.00 -1.11
C ILE A 122 -2.47 15.88 -0.05
N ALA A 123 -3.15 16.21 1.04
CA ALA A 123 -2.55 16.99 2.13
C ALA A 123 -1.33 16.26 2.73
N LYS A 124 -1.39 14.92 2.84
CA LYS A 124 -0.26 14.12 3.30
C LYS A 124 0.91 14.17 2.31
N MET A 125 0.62 14.11 1.01
CA MET A 125 1.62 14.28 -0.04
C MET A 125 2.28 15.65 0.01
N GLU A 126 1.51 16.72 0.18
CA GLU A 126 2.04 18.08 0.32
C GLU A 126 2.94 18.21 1.54
N GLU A 127 2.53 17.65 2.70
CA GLU A 127 3.33 17.63 3.92
C GLU A 127 4.68 16.96 3.68
N TYR A 128 4.69 15.72 3.20
CA TYR A 128 5.90 14.94 3.00
C TYR A 128 6.83 15.55 1.96
N THR A 129 6.27 16.09 0.88
CA THR A 129 7.06 16.75 -0.16
C THR A 129 7.69 18.04 0.34
N ARG A 130 6.94 18.87 1.07
CA ARG A 130 7.42 20.12 1.68
C ARG A 130 8.51 19.88 2.71
N GLU A 131 8.32 18.91 3.58
CA GLU A 131 9.25 18.55 4.64
C GLU A 131 10.43 17.67 4.14
N LYS A 132 10.45 17.34 2.84
CA LYS A 132 11.48 16.49 2.20
C LYS A 132 11.64 15.12 2.87
N LEU A 133 10.53 14.52 3.27
CA LEU A 133 10.46 13.23 3.97
C LEU A 133 10.35 12.04 2.99
N VAL A 134 10.53 12.28 1.71
CA VAL A 134 10.43 11.26 0.65
C VAL A 134 11.57 11.46 -0.35
N LYS A 135 12.08 10.34 -0.88
CA LYS A 135 13.09 10.33 -1.94
C LYS A 135 12.43 9.84 -3.23
N LEU A 136 12.28 10.71 -4.20
CA LEU A 136 11.67 10.41 -5.50
C LEU A 136 12.75 10.22 -6.56
N HIS A 137 12.58 9.20 -7.41
CA HIS A 137 13.48 8.87 -8.50
C HIS A 137 12.81 8.93 -9.88
N SER A 138 11.48 8.97 -9.92
CA SER A 138 10.71 9.01 -11.16
C SER A 138 10.59 10.43 -11.73
N ASN A 139 11.17 10.66 -12.90
CA ASN A 139 10.95 11.89 -13.64
C ASN A 139 9.49 12.05 -14.07
N ARG A 140 8.80 10.95 -14.44
CA ARG A 140 7.39 10.99 -14.84
C ARG A 140 6.48 11.44 -13.70
N LEU A 141 6.72 10.98 -12.47
CA LEU A 141 5.99 11.45 -11.28
C LEU A 141 6.27 12.95 -11.06
N ILE A 142 7.52 13.37 -11.19
CA ILE A 142 7.89 14.78 -11.02
C ILE A 142 7.18 15.64 -12.07
N ASP A 143 7.14 15.20 -13.32
CA ASP A 143 6.44 15.91 -14.41
C ASP A 143 4.92 16.02 -14.12
N GLU A 144 4.29 14.96 -13.61
CA GLU A 144 2.88 15.01 -13.19
C GLU A 144 2.66 15.95 -12.02
N LEU A 145 3.57 15.99 -11.03
CA LEU A 145 3.50 16.92 -9.89
C LEU A 145 3.55 18.39 -10.34
N PHE A 146 4.32 18.72 -11.38
CA PHE A 146 4.40 20.09 -11.91
C PHE A 146 3.09 20.58 -12.53
N VAL A 147 2.26 19.68 -13.03
CA VAL A 147 0.97 20.01 -13.65
C VAL A 147 -0.23 19.73 -12.74
N PHE A 148 0.02 19.28 -11.51
CA PHE A 148 -1.00 19.01 -10.51
C PHE A 148 -1.29 20.28 -9.70
N ILE A 149 -2.46 20.88 -9.91
CA ILE A 149 -2.80 22.19 -9.41
C ILE A 149 -4.14 22.23 -8.68
N TYR A 150 -4.30 23.19 -7.79
CA TYR A 150 -5.61 23.55 -7.27
C TYR A 150 -6.38 24.41 -8.27
N LYS A 151 -7.51 23.94 -8.76
CA LYS A 151 -8.40 24.75 -9.58
C LYS A 151 -9.06 25.83 -8.75
N THR A 152 -8.82 27.10 -9.13
CA THR A 152 -9.46 28.28 -8.56
C THR A 152 -10.77 28.59 -9.30
N GLY A 153 -11.79 29.08 -8.58
CA GLY A 153 -13.06 29.52 -9.18
C GLY A 153 -14.20 28.48 -9.12
N VAL A 154 -14.01 27.33 -8.50
CA VAL A 154 -15.08 26.37 -8.15
C VAL A 154 -15.42 26.49 -6.67
N THR A 155 -16.66 26.18 -6.32
CA THR A 155 -17.20 26.28 -4.95
C THR A 155 -16.43 25.43 -3.93
N GLN A 156 -15.67 24.42 -4.40
CA GLN A 156 -14.72 23.65 -3.61
C GLN A 156 -13.40 23.54 -4.37
N SER A 157 -12.32 23.97 -3.75
CA SER A 157 -10.96 23.82 -4.28
C SER A 157 -10.63 22.34 -4.41
N LYS A 158 -10.39 21.87 -5.64
CA LYS A 158 -10.02 20.49 -5.94
C LYS A 158 -8.65 20.48 -6.61
N ALA A 159 -7.74 19.71 -6.04
CA ALA A 159 -6.44 19.47 -6.68
C ALA A 159 -6.60 18.36 -7.74
N GLU A 160 -6.17 18.65 -8.95
CA GLU A 160 -6.18 17.71 -10.08
C GLU A 160 -5.18 18.15 -11.16
N ALA A 161 -4.84 17.24 -12.08
CA ALA A 161 -3.98 17.60 -13.21
C ALA A 161 -4.59 18.70 -14.07
N MET A 162 -3.74 19.52 -14.67
CA MET A 162 -4.15 20.48 -15.70
C MET A 162 -4.85 19.76 -16.86
N GLN A 163 -5.74 20.46 -17.58
CA GLN A 163 -6.45 19.88 -18.69
C GLN A 163 -5.49 19.29 -19.75
N GLY A 164 -5.71 18.03 -20.11
CA GLY A 164 -4.87 17.28 -21.06
C GLY A 164 -3.71 16.52 -20.41
N TYR A 165 -3.60 16.57 -19.11
CA TYR A 165 -2.61 15.81 -18.33
C TYR A 165 -3.30 14.80 -17.41
N ASN A 166 -2.55 13.78 -16.99
CA ASN A 166 -3.00 12.73 -16.07
C ASN A 166 -2.40 12.97 -14.66
N ASP A 167 -3.02 12.40 -13.64
CA ASP A 167 -2.55 12.42 -12.25
C ASP A 167 -2.41 11.00 -11.64
N ASP A 168 -2.28 9.98 -12.48
CA ASP A 168 -2.25 8.57 -12.06
C ASP A 168 -1.08 8.28 -11.09
N LEU A 169 0.12 8.79 -11.42
CA LEU A 169 1.31 8.65 -10.56
C LEU A 169 1.20 9.52 -9.31
N VAL A 170 0.65 10.74 -9.43
CA VAL A 170 0.43 11.62 -8.25
C VAL A 170 -0.57 10.98 -7.29
N MET A 171 -1.63 10.36 -7.79
CA MET A 171 -2.62 9.70 -6.94
C MET A 171 -2.06 8.47 -6.25
N SER A 172 -1.38 7.58 -6.99
CA SER A 172 -0.74 6.41 -6.37
C SER A 172 0.32 6.82 -5.33
N TYR A 173 1.10 7.88 -5.58
CA TYR A 173 2.03 8.45 -4.62
C TYR A 173 1.33 9.00 -3.37
N SER A 174 0.27 9.78 -3.55
CA SER A 174 -0.51 10.34 -2.42
C SER A 174 -1.10 9.25 -1.53
N ILE A 175 -1.62 8.17 -2.13
CA ILE A 175 -2.15 7.02 -1.41
C ILE A 175 -1.03 6.28 -0.66
N ALA A 176 0.17 6.13 -1.26
CA ALA A 176 1.31 5.52 -0.59
C ALA A 176 1.66 6.22 0.73
N LEU A 177 1.73 7.54 0.69
CA LEU A 177 2.03 8.35 1.87
C LEU A 177 0.93 8.26 2.94
N TRP A 178 -0.33 8.20 2.50
CA TRP A 178 -1.46 8.04 3.41
C TRP A 178 -1.43 6.70 4.15
N VAL A 179 -1.11 5.60 3.47
CA VAL A 179 -1.12 4.25 4.06
C VAL A 179 0.19 3.87 4.76
N ARG A 180 1.22 4.70 4.68
CA ARG A 180 2.55 4.45 5.26
C ARG A 180 2.50 4.04 6.72
N ASP A 181 1.76 4.76 7.54
CA ASP A 181 1.70 4.50 8.98
C ASP A 181 1.09 3.12 9.28
N THR A 182 0.15 2.67 8.44
CA THR A 182 -0.39 1.30 8.51
C THR A 182 0.68 0.26 8.17
N ALA A 183 1.47 0.50 7.12
CA ALA A 183 2.54 -0.40 6.70
C ALA A 183 3.64 -0.53 7.75
N LEU A 184 4.03 0.57 8.39
CA LEU A 184 5.02 0.57 9.48
C LEU A 184 4.56 -0.26 10.68
N ARG A 185 3.29 -0.16 11.08
CA ARG A 185 2.75 -0.98 12.16
C ARG A 185 2.77 -2.45 11.83
N LEU A 186 2.36 -2.82 10.62
CA LEU A 186 2.39 -4.21 10.17
C LEU A 186 3.81 -4.78 10.12
N GLN A 187 4.79 -3.97 9.74
CA GLN A 187 6.19 -4.36 9.76
C GLN A 187 6.67 -4.61 11.20
N LYS A 188 6.32 -3.73 12.13
CA LYS A 188 6.65 -3.89 13.55
C LYS A 188 6.02 -5.17 14.12
N ASP A 189 4.73 -5.40 13.86
CA ASP A 189 4.04 -6.60 14.35
C ASP A 189 4.68 -7.89 13.81
N LYS A 190 5.08 -7.92 12.54
CA LYS A 190 5.82 -9.06 11.95
C LYS A 190 7.16 -9.29 12.66
N ASN A 191 7.91 -8.23 12.89
CA ASN A 191 9.19 -8.31 13.57
C ASN A 191 9.03 -8.83 15.02
N ASP A 192 8.06 -8.32 15.77
CA ASP A 192 7.77 -8.73 17.13
C ASP A 192 7.36 -10.21 17.18
N GLN A 193 6.55 -10.70 16.24
CA GLN A 193 6.18 -12.10 16.11
C GLN A 193 7.38 -13.01 15.79
N GLN A 194 8.26 -12.58 14.89
CA GLN A 194 9.49 -13.31 14.56
C GLN A 194 10.40 -13.41 15.77
N TRP A 195 10.60 -12.32 16.51
CA TRP A 195 11.38 -12.31 17.75
C TRP A 195 10.78 -13.22 18.82
N ALA A 196 9.47 -13.20 19.02
CA ALA A 196 8.79 -14.07 19.96
C ALA A 196 8.96 -15.56 19.59
N THR A 197 8.84 -15.89 18.30
CA THR A 197 9.03 -17.25 17.77
C THR A 197 10.46 -17.72 17.97
N MET A 198 11.45 -16.90 17.62
CA MET A 198 12.86 -17.20 17.78
C MET A 198 13.22 -17.43 19.26
N ASN A 199 12.73 -16.57 20.16
CA ASN A 199 12.95 -16.70 21.59
C ASN A 199 12.30 -17.97 22.17
N SER A 200 11.14 -18.37 21.65
CA SER A 200 10.49 -19.61 22.06
C SER A 200 11.29 -20.85 21.65
N MET A 201 11.84 -20.84 20.43
CA MET A 201 12.72 -21.92 19.92
C MET A 201 14.02 -22.03 20.71
N LEU A 202 14.63 -20.89 21.07
CA LEU A 202 15.86 -20.87 21.87
C LEU A 202 15.62 -21.46 23.29
N LYS A 203 14.49 -21.09 23.92
CA LYS A 203 14.10 -21.64 25.23
C LYS A 203 13.80 -23.15 25.16
N SER A 204 13.17 -23.63 24.11
CA SER A 204 12.87 -25.06 23.94
C SER A 204 14.13 -25.91 23.74
N ASN A 205 15.15 -25.35 23.07
CA ASN A 205 16.44 -26.03 22.88
C ASN A 205 17.31 -25.99 24.17
N GLY A 206 17.20 -24.93 24.96
CA GLY A 206 17.88 -24.85 26.26
C GLY A 206 17.41 -25.94 27.26
N ASN A 207 16.10 -26.18 27.34
CA ASN A 207 15.55 -27.22 28.21
C ASN A 207 15.89 -28.67 27.79
N LYS A 208 16.23 -28.89 26.51
CA LYS A 208 16.67 -30.23 26.05
C LYS A 208 18.10 -30.56 26.46
N SER A 209 18.96 -29.58 26.70
CA SER A 209 20.34 -29.78 27.11
C SER A 209 20.48 -30.10 28.62
N GLU A 210 19.55 -29.63 29.47
CA GLU A 210 19.55 -29.94 30.91
C GLU A 210 19.06 -31.35 31.24
N HIS A 211 18.17 -31.94 30.40
CA HIS A 211 17.74 -33.33 30.61
C HIS A 211 18.71 -34.39 30.10
N ALA A 212 19.70 -34.01 29.29
CA ALA A 212 20.72 -34.96 28.80
C ALA A 212 21.91 -35.15 29.75
N ALA A 213 22.06 -34.31 30.78
CA ALA A 213 23.19 -34.35 31.74
C ALA A 213 22.89 -35.16 33.01
N GLY A 214 21.73 -35.82 33.11
CA GLY A 214 21.27 -36.51 34.32
C GLY A 214 21.38 -38.03 34.33
N PHE A 215 22.08 -38.67 33.40
CA PHE A 215 22.30 -40.13 33.43
C PHE A 215 23.81 -40.46 33.39
N GLY A 216 24.39 -40.65 34.58
CA GLY A 216 25.71 -41.21 34.71
C GLY A 216 26.21 -41.14 36.16
N VAL A 217 26.21 -42.26 36.81
CA VAL A 217 26.95 -42.73 37.96
C VAL A 217 26.03 -43.29 39.04
N GLY A 218 26.06 -44.60 39.13
CA GLY A 218 25.53 -45.44 40.20
C GLY A 218 25.77 -46.88 39.83
#